data_5ed58ba612c81ac7667c924c7f8dc54d
#
_entry.id   5ed58ba612c81ac7667c924c7f8dc54d
#
_cell.length_a   1.000
_cell.length_b   1.000
_cell.length_c   1.000
_cell.angle_alpha   90.00
_cell.angle_beta   90.00
_cell.angle_gamma   90.00
#
_symmetry.space_group_name_H-M   'P 1'
#
loop_
_entity.id
_entity.type
_entity.pdbx_description
1 polymer ?
#
loop_
_entity_poly.entity_id
_entity_poly.type
_entity_poly.pdbx_seq_one_letter_code
_entity_poly.pdbx_strand_id
1 'polypeptide(L)'
;MPGWNFAELWERIAAQRPDADAQVQGERRITWAEFDRRANGLARYFLDRGFRHQDKVAMYLHNCPEYLETSFACYKAGLVPVNTNYRYI
;
A
#
# COMPACT_ATOMS: atom_id res chain seq x y z
N MET A 1 18.85 -2.74 -1.46
CA MET A 1 18.95 -2.44 -2.37
C MET A 1 18.59 -1.18 -2.50
N PRO A 2 19.34 -0.49 -2.38
CA PRO A 2 19.11 0.78 -2.34
C PRO A 2 18.40 1.10 -3.54
N GLY A 3 17.87 1.58 -3.98
CA GLY A 3 17.23 1.90 -5.15
C GLY A 3 15.99 1.19 -5.43
N TRP A 4 15.79 0.08 -4.72
CA TRP A 4 14.61 -0.60 -4.97
C TRP A 4 13.55 -0.12 -4.11
N ASN A 5 12.47 0.30 -4.65
CA ASN A 5 11.40 0.89 -3.92
C ASN A 5 10.11 0.48 -4.60
N PHE A 6 9.34 -0.35 -3.96
CA PHE A 6 8.08 -0.81 -4.54
C PHE A 6 7.12 0.34 -4.76
N ALA A 7 7.22 1.39 -3.94
CA ALA A 7 6.36 2.55 -4.16
C ALA A 7 6.65 3.19 -5.50
N GLU A 8 7.91 3.34 -5.86
CA GLU A 8 8.27 3.94 -7.13
C GLU A 8 7.77 3.10 -8.29
N LEU A 9 7.91 1.79 -8.19
CA LEU A 9 7.46 0.91 -9.24
C LEU A 9 5.95 1.01 -9.42
N TRP A 10 5.21 0.94 -8.33
CA TRP A 10 3.76 0.96 -8.39
C TRP A 10 3.25 2.34 -8.82
N GLU A 11 3.93 3.41 -8.41
CA GLU A 11 3.56 4.75 -8.84
C GLU A 11 3.78 4.93 -10.34
N ARG A 12 4.83 4.31 -10.86
CA ARG A 12 5.08 4.38 -12.29
C ARG A 12 3.99 3.66 -13.07
N ILE A 13 3.56 2.51 -12.58
CA ILE A 13 2.48 1.78 -13.24
C ILE A 13 1.20 2.60 -13.19
N ALA A 14 0.92 3.24 -12.05
CA ALA A 14 -0.29 4.06 -11.92
C ALA A 14 -0.26 5.23 -12.90
N ALA A 15 0.90 5.79 -13.13
CA ALA A 15 1.03 6.90 -14.08
C ALA A 15 0.86 6.44 -15.51
N GLN A 16 1.33 5.23 -15.83
CA GLN A 16 1.27 4.76 -17.19
C GLN A 16 -0.05 4.09 -17.53
N ARG A 17 -0.67 3.47 -16.55
CA ARG A 17 -1.91 2.74 -16.78
C ARG A 17 -2.96 3.05 -15.72
N PRO A 18 -3.35 4.32 -15.61
CA PRO A 18 -4.22 4.73 -14.50
C PRO A 18 -5.58 4.05 -14.49
N ASP A 19 -6.08 3.70 -15.67
CA ASP A 19 -7.42 3.11 -15.75
C ASP A 19 -7.41 1.59 -15.73
N ALA A 20 -6.25 0.98 -15.70
CA ALA A 20 -6.18 -0.48 -15.61
C ALA A 20 -6.47 -0.91 -14.18
N ASP A 21 -7.01 -2.10 -14.03
CA ASP A 21 -7.31 -2.63 -12.71
C ASP A 21 -6.02 -2.97 -11.98
N ALA A 22 -5.84 -2.42 -10.78
CA ALA A 22 -4.74 -2.80 -9.93
C ALA A 22 -5.14 -3.97 -9.08
N GLN A 23 -6.41 -4.03 -8.68
CA GLN A 23 -6.90 -5.09 -7.84
C GLN A 23 -8.31 -5.44 -8.22
N VAL A 24 -8.62 -6.72 -8.17
CA VAL A 24 -9.97 -7.20 -8.43
C VAL A 24 -10.30 -8.21 -7.35
N GLN A 25 -11.38 -7.99 -6.61
CA GLN A 25 -11.82 -8.95 -5.63
C GLN A 25 -13.33 -9.06 -5.74
N GLY A 26 -13.78 -10.16 -6.26
CA GLY A 26 -15.20 -10.32 -6.56
C GLY A 26 -15.61 -9.28 -7.57
N GLU A 27 -16.56 -8.44 -7.18
CA GLU A 27 -17.00 -7.38 -8.07
C GLU A 27 -16.32 -6.06 -7.78
N ARG A 28 -15.44 -6.02 -6.78
CA ARG A 28 -14.71 -4.80 -6.49
C ARG A 28 -13.54 -4.69 -7.45
N ARG A 29 -13.47 -3.57 -8.11
CA ARG A 29 -12.36 -3.29 -9.00
C ARG A 29 -11.78 -1.97 -8.60
N ILE A 30 -10.47 -1.92 -8.41
CA ILE A 30 -9.77 -0.70 -8.03
C ILE A 30 -8.72 -0.45 -9.10
N THR A 31 -8.83 0.68 -9.76
CA THR A 31 -7.87 1.04 -10.80
C THR A 31 -6.56 1.47 -10.17
N TRP A 32 -5.52 1.51 -10.98
CA TRP A 32 -4.21 1.96 -10.50
C TRP A 32 -4.27 3.40 -10.01
N ALA A 33 -5.03 4.26 -10.67
CA ALA A 33 -5.17 5.65 -10.22
C ALA A 33 -5.83 5.71 -8.84
N GLU A 34 -6.87 4.92 -8.64
CA GLU A 34 -7.56 4.88 -7.37
C GLU A 34 -6.67 4.31 -6.27
N PHE A 35 -5.97 3.23 -6.58
CA PHE A 35 -5.08 2.57 -5.66
C PHE A 35 -3.99 3.54 -5.19
N ASP A 36 -3.40 4.26 -6.13
CA ASP A 36 -2.35 5.23 -5.82
C ASP A 36 -2.90 6.37 -4.97
N ARG A 37 -4.07 6.87 -5.30
CA ARG A 37 -4.68 7.98 -4.58
C ARG A 37 -4.99 7.58 -3.13
N ARG A 38 -5.54 6.41 -2.95
CA ARG A 38 -5.90 5.94 -1.62
C ARG A 38 -4.65 5.68 -0.77
N ALA A 39 -3.60 5.15 -1.40
CA ALA A 39 -2.35 4.93 -0.69
C ALA A 39 -1.68 6.25 -0.31
N ASN A 40 -1.80 7.29 -1.15
CA ASN A 40 -1.27 8.60 -0.82
C ASN A 40 -1.94 9.16 0.43
N GLY A 41 -3.26 9.01 0.53
CA GLY A 41 -3.98 9.50 1.69
C GLY A 41 -3.58 8.79 2.96
N LEU A 42 -3.42 7.48 2.88
CA LEU A 42 -3.05 6.69 4.04
C LEU A 42 -1.59 6.97 4.44
N ALA A 43 -0.70 7.15 3.47
CA ALA A 43 0.69 7.50 3.77
C ALA A 43 0.76 8.83 4.50
N ARG A 44 -0.03 9.80 4.05
CA ARG A 44 -0.08 11.09 4.71
C ARG A 44 -0.58 10.93 6.15
N TYR A 45 -1.57 10.08 6.34
CA TYR A 45 -2.12 9.84 7.65
C TYR A 45 -1.03 9.28 8.59
N PHE A 46 -0.25 8.33 8.13
CA PHE A 46 0.82 7.77 8.95
C PHE A 46 1.84 8.83 9.33
N LEU A 47 2.26 9.64 8.37
CA LEU A 47 3.26 10.66 8.64
C LEU A 47 2.72 11.73 9.58
N ASP A 48 1.46 12.07 9.45
CA ASP A 48 0.84 13.06 10.32
C ASP A 48 0.71 12.53 11.73
N ARG A 49 0.65 11.20 11.90
CA ARG A 49 0.56 10.61 13.22
C ARG A 49 1.94 10.39 13.83
N GLY A 50 3.00 10.79 13.18
CA GLY A 50 4.33 10.73 13.75
C GLY A 50 5.17 9.53 13.40
N PHE A 51 4.70 8.69 12.48
CA PHE A 51 5.53 7.57 12.04
C PHE A 51 6.75 8.10 11.33
N ARG A 52 7.87 7.44 11.57
CA ARG A 52 9.12 7.87 10.98
C ARG A 52 9.68 6.81 10.08
N HIS A 53 10.65 7.18 9.29
CA HIS A 53 11.28 6.28 8.33
C HIS A 53 11.63 4.94 8.99
N GLN A 54 11.22 3.87 8.36
CA GLN A 54 11.45 2.50 8.78
C GLN A 54 10.67 2.07 10.03
N ASP A 55 9.77 2.87 10.53
CA ASP A 55 8.85 2.40 11.56
C ASP A 55 8.01 1.28 11.01
N LYS A 56 7.60 0.38 11.86
CA LYS A 56 6.82 -0.77 11.44
C LYS A 56 5.35 -0.53 11.62
N VAL A 57 4.58 -1.00 10.66
CA VAL A 57 3.12 -0.94 10.71
C VAL A 57 2.62 -2.36 10.69
N ALA A 58 2.05 -2.81 11.79
CA ALA A 58 1.52 -4.16 11.87
C ALA A 58 0.17 -4.24 11.17
N MET A 59 -0.02 -5.25 10.37
CA MET A 59 -1.25 -5.41 9.63
C MET A 59 -1.91 -6.71 9.99
N TYR A 60 -3.19 -6.64 10.34
CA TYR A 60 -3.95 -7.82 10.67
C TYR A 60 -4.99 -8.12 9.60
N LEU A 61 -4.76 -7.63 8.40
CA LEU A 61 -5.74 -7.77 7.33
C LEU A 61 -5.53 -9.05 6.56
N HIS A 62 -6.61 -9.56 5.99
CA HIS A 62 -6.50 -10.70 5.11
C HIS A 62 -6.31 -10.19 3.69
N ASN A 63 -6.33 -11.10 2.74
CA ASN A 63 -6.19 -10.71 1.36
C ASN A 63 -7.39 -9.88 0.95
N CYS A 64 -7.21 -8.62 0.85
CA CYS A 64 -8.25 -7.69 0.44
C CYS A 64 -7.58 -6.43 -0.09
N PRO A 65 -8.30 -5.57 -0.78
CA PRO A 65 -7.68 -4.37 -1.34
C PRO A 65 -7.04 -3.50 -0.28
N GLU A 66 -7.61 -3.46 0.93
CA GLU A 66 -7.06 -2.64 2.00
C GLU A 66 -5.68 -3.12 2.44
N TYR A 67 -5.42 -4.42 2.33
CA TYR A 67 -4.13 -4.96 2.67
C TYR A 67 -3.05 -4.37 1.75
N LEU A 68 -3.29 -4.38 0.45
CA LEU A 68 -2.33 -3.85 -0.50
C LEU A 68 -2.25 -2.34 -0.44
N GLU A 69 -3.37 -1.66 -0.15
CA GLU A 69 -3.36 -0.22 0.04
C GLU A 69 -2.45 0.15 1.19
N THR A 70 -2.52 -0.59 2.30
CA THR A 70 -1.70 -0.31 3.47
C THR A 70 -0.23 -0.55 3.14
N SER A 71 0.06 -1.63 2.41
CA SER A 71 1.43 -1.92 2.01
C SER A 71 1.99 -0.82 1.12
N PHE A 72 1.20 -0.37 0.14
CA PHE A 72 1.62 0.68 -0.76
C PHE A 72 1.86 1.98 0.02
N ALA A 73 0.96 2.30 0.94
CA ALA A 73 1.10 3.49 1.76
C ALA A 73 2.37 3.42 2.61
N CYS A 74 2.69 2.26 3.17
CA CYS A 74 3.90 2.10 3.94
C CYS A 74 5.12 2.34 3.06
N TYR A 75 5.14 1.78 1.86
CA TYR A 75 6.26 1.98 0.95
C TYR A 75 6.40 3.44 0.57
N LYS A 76 5.28 4.14 0.34
CA LYS A 76 5.33 5.55 0.00
C LYS A 76 5.88 6.38 1.14
N ALA A 77 5.55 6.03 2.37
CA ALA A 77 5.97 6.80 3.53
C ALA A 77 7.32 6.37 4.10
N GLY A 78 7.93 5.34 3.51
CA GLY A 78 9.21 4.85 4.02
C GLY A 78 9.06 4.00 5.26
N LEU A 79 7.90 3.37 5.43
CA LEU A 79 7.62 2.53 6.59
C LEU A 79 7.73 1.07 6.20
N VAL A 80 7.73 0.20 7.18
CA VAL A 80 7.88 -1.24 6.95
C VAL A 80 6.57 -1.94 7.31
N PRO A 81 5.85 -2.48 6.32
CA PRO A 81 4.63 -3.23 6.63
C PRO A 81 5.00 -4.59 7.20
N VAL A 82 4.34 -4.97 8.27
CA VAL A 82 4.59 -6.25 8.91
C VAL A 82 3.28 -7.00 8.94
N ASN A 83 3.26 -8.14 8.25
CA ASN A 83 2.07 -8.95 8.22
C ASN A 83 2.02 -9.81 9.46
N THR A 84 1.05 -9.56 10.32
CA THR A 84 0.92 -10.32 11.54
C THR A 84 -0.20 -11.28 11.38
N ASN A 85 -0.22 -12.00 10.30
CA ASN A 85 -1.23 -12.94 10.07
C ASN A 85 -1.07 -14.11 10.94
N TYR A 86 -2.01 -14.37 11.84
CA TYR A 86 -1.86 -15.45 12.63
C TYR A 86 -2.80 -16.32 12.36
N ARG A 87 -2.68 -17.37 12.40
CA ARG A 87 -3.41 -18.26 12.19
C ARG A 87 -3.48 -18.99 13.26
N TYR A 88 -4.06 -19.16 13.92
CA TYR A 88 -4.05 -19.79 14.98
C TYR A 88 -4.80 -20.58 15.15
N ILE A 89 -4.83 -21.09 15.28
CA ILE A 89 -5.22 -21.82 15.66
C ILE A 89 -5.58 -22.32 15.84
#